data_1d670b58f431b44e399d6ec68152c510
#
_entry.id   1d670b58f431b44e399d6ec68152c510
#
_cell.length_a   1.000
_cell.length_b   1.000
_cell.length_c   1.000
_cell.angle_alpha   90.00
_cell.angle_beta   90.00
_cell.angle_gamma   90.00
#
_symmetry.space_group_name_H-M   'P 1'
#
loop_
_entity.id
_entity.type
_entity.pdbx_description
1 polymer ?
#
loop_
_entity_poly.entity_id
_entity_poly.type
_entity_poly.pdbx_seq_one_letter_code
_entity_poly.pdbx_strand_id
1 'polypeptide(L)'
;SLIKSGVRRAVFVSSTSIFSKLSTRSKATRIQAELVIAESGLDYTIVRPTMIYGSPRDRNIWRLVNFINKWPIVPIIGRGDALQQPVYADDVAQAIISAAHRDLSIGQSYDIAGAEAISFLDIIDLVSAALGRSTKKVHIPYVMAKYASLLFEGIGLGITFEQVLRFREEKTFDISAASRDLGYKPLRFESGLAHEIQWLRKL
;
A
#
# COMPACT_ATOMS: atom_id res chain seq x y z
N SER A 1 -21.41 12.25 -15.86
CA SER A 1 -20.11 11.62 -16.12
C SER A 1 -19.14 12.69 -16.59
N LEU A 2 -17.82 12.50 -16.37
CA LEU A 2 -16.75 13.46 -16.75
C LEU A 2 -16.85 13.89 -18.22
N ILE A 3 -17.16 12.96 -19.13
CA ILE A 3 -17.32 13.22 -20.56
C ILE A 3 -18.45 14.24 -20.81
N LYS A 4 -19.60 14.08 -20.14
CA LYS A 4 -20.72 15.00 -20.28
C LYS A 4 -20.41 16.42 -19.74
N SER A 5 -19.44 16.53 -18.82
CA SER A 5 -18.98 17.80 -18.26
C SER A 5 -17.89 18.50 -19.10
N GLY A 6 -17.52 17.95 -20.27
CA GLY A 6 -16.48 18.50 -21.13
C GLY A 6 -15.05 18.26 -20.64
N VAL A 7 -14.86 17.45 -19.59
CA VAL A 7 -13.52 17.08 -19.12
C VAL A 7 -12.87 16.15 -20.11
N ARG A 8 -11.69 16.49 -20.62
CA ARG A 8 -10.91 15.66 -21.54
C ARG A 8 -9.77 14.93 -20.83
N ARG A 9 -9.05 15.61 -19.92
CA ARG A 9 -7.91 15.07 -19.18
C ARG A 9 -8.32 14.62 -17.80
N ALA A 10 -8.02 13.36 -17.44
CA ALA A 10 -8.34 12.82 -16.12
C ALA A 10 -7.28 11.83 -15.63
N VAL A 11 -6.93 11.91 -14.33
CA VAL A 11 -6.07 10.94 -13.67
C VAL A 11 -6.93 10.11 -12.71
N PHE A 12 -6.90 8.80 -12.87
CA PHE A 12 -7.65 7.84 -12.07
C PHE A 12 -6.73 7.11 -11.11
N VAL A 13 -7.12 7.06 -9.84
CA VAL A 13 -6.38 6.30 -8.83
C VAL A 13 -6.99 4.91 -8.68
N SER A 14 -6.23 3.90 -9.08
CA SER A 14 -6.53 2.48 -8.91
C SER A 14 -5.72 1.90 -7.74
N SER A 15 -5.22 0.69 -7.85
CA SER A 15 -4.34 0.05 -6.86
C SER A 15 -3.60 -1.13 -7.46
N THR A 16 -2.37 -1.36 -7.05
CA THR A 16 -1.62 -2.58 -7.40
C THR A 16 -2.28 -3.87 -6.90
N SER A 17 -3.34 -3.79 -6.09
CA SER A 17 -4.12 -4.97 -5.69
C SER A 17 -4.77 -5.72 -6.85
N ILE A 18 -4.85 -5.12 -8.05
CA ILE A 18 -5.28 -5.81 -9.28
C ILE A 18 -4.35 -6.97 -9.66
N PHE A 19 -3.08 -6.92 -9.26
CA PHE A 19 -2.08 -7.96 -9.52
C PHE A 19 -2.04 -9.05 -8.43
N SER A 20 -2.81 -8.90 -7.34
CA SER A 20 -2.87 -9.91 -6.28
C SER A 20 -3.28 -11.28 -6.82
N LYS A 21 -2.64 -12.35 -6.33
CA LYS A 21 -3.02 -13.73 -6.65
C LYS A 21 -4.37 -14.12 -6.05
N LEU A 22 -4.85 -13.35 -5.07
CA LEU A 22 -6.14 -13.59 -4.42
C LEU A 22 -7.29 -13.04 -5.27
N SER A 23 -8.26 -13.90 -5.56
CA SER A 23 -9.49 -13.52 -6.26
C SER A 23 -10.44 -12.85 -5.27
N THR A 24 -10.45 -11.52 -5.25
CA THR A 24 -11.34 -10.73 -4.40
C THR A 24 -12.32 -9.94 -5.24
N ARG A 25 -13.51 -9.68 -4.68
CA ARG A 25 -14.52 -8.83 -5.34
C ARG A 25 -13.94 -7.44 -5.66
N SER A 26 -13.16 -6.88 -4.74
CA SER A 26 -12.50 -5.59 -4.91
C SER A 26 -11.51 -5.57 -6.08
N LYS A 27 -10.75 -6.67 -6.30
CA LYS A 27 -9.86 -6.81 -7.44
C LYS A 27 -10.65 -6.80 -8.76
N ALA A 28 -11.68 -7.65 -8.87
CA ALA A 28 -12.51 -7.74 -10.06
C ALA A 28 -13.15 -6.38 -10.43
N THR A 29 -13.69 -5.67 -9.43
CA THR A 29 -14.28 -4.33 -9.64
C THR A 29 -13.24 -3.32 -10.15
N ARG A 30 -12.00 -3.34 -9.63
CA ARG A 30 -10.95 -2.43 -10.09
C ARG A 30 -10.50 -2.73 -11.52
N ILE A 31 -10.31 -4.00 -11.85
CA ILE A 31 -9.96 -4.40 -13.23
C ILE A 31 -11.04 -3.92 -14.19
N GLN A 32 -12.31 -4.14 -13.87
CA GLN A 32 -13.42 -3.68 -14.69
C GLN A 32 -13.46 -2.15 -14.83
N ALA A 33 -13.19 -1.43 -13.74
CA ALA A 33 -13.12 0.04 -13.78
C ALA A 33 -11.98 0.54 -14.68
N GLU A 34 -10.80 -0.09 -14.65
CA GLU A 34 -9.69 0.28 -15.54
C GLU A 34 -10.02 0.04 -17.01
N LEU A 35 -10.72 -1.06 -17.34
CA LEU A 35 -11.17 -1.32 -18.70
C LEU A 35 -12.15 -0.24 -19.19
N VAL A 36 -13.14 0.12 -18.37
CA VAL A 36 -14.09 1.20 -18.69
C VAL A 36 -13.38 2.55 -18.89
N ILE A 37 -12.35 2.83 -18.10
CA ILE A 37 -11.53 4.04 -18.23
C ILE A 37 -10.78 4.02 -19.57
N ALA A 38 -10.15 2.90 -19.92
CA ALA A 38 -9.38 2.75 -21.15
C ALA A 38 -10.27 2.93 -22.41
N GLU A 39 -11.53 2.51 -22.34
CA GLU A 39 -12.51 2.61 -23.44
C GLU A 39 -13.29 3.94 -23.44
N SER A 40 -13.02 4.84 -22.49
CA SER A 40 -13.82 6.05 -22.28
C SER A 40 -13.64 7.16 -23.32
N GLY A 41 -12.57 7.11 -24.11
CA GLY A 41 -12.17 8.21 -25.02
C GLY A 41 -11.61 9.45 -24.32
N LEU A 42 -11.32 9.38 -23.00
CA LEU A 42 -10.65 10.44 -22.26
C LEU A 42 -9.12 10.37 -22.47
N ASP A 43 -8.46 11.51 -22.35
CA ASP A 43 -7.01 11.59 -22.19
C ASP A 43 -6.66 11.12 -20.76
N TYR A 44 -6.83 9.82 -20.49
CA TYR A 44 -6.70 9.27 -19.13
C TYR A 44 -5.26 8.95 -18.76
N THR A 45 -4.99 8.91 -17.47
CA THR A 45 -3.84 8.22 -16.86
C THR A 45 -4.35 7.42 -15.66
N ILE A 46 -3.87 6.19 -15.49
CA ILE A 46 -4.18 5.37 -14.32
C ILE A 46 -2.95 5.30 -13.42
N VAL A 47 -3.11 5.64 -12.15
CA VAL A 47 -2.09 5.55 -11.10
C VAL A 47 -2.46 4.42 -10.17
N ARG A 48 -1.59 3.44 -9.99
CA ARG A 48 -1.79 2.25 -9.15
C ARG A 48 -0.86 2.27 -7.95
N PRO A 49 -1.20 2.97 -6.86
CA PRO A 49 -0.36 2.95 -5.67
C PRO A 49 -0.34 1.59 -4.99
N THR A 50 0.77 1.28 -4.34
CA THR A 50 0.93 0.16 -3.43
C THR A 50 0.29 0.45 -2.07
N MET A 51 0.82 -0.07 -0.97
CA MET A 51 0.37 0.23 0.38
C MET A 51 0.76 1.66 0.76
N ILE A 52 -0.21 2.57 0.71
CA ILE A 52 0.00 3.98 1.08
C ILE A 52 0.12 4.10 2.59
N TYR A 53 1.13 4.88 3.05
CA TYR A 53 1.33 5.23 4.46
C TYR A 53 1.70 6.72 4.59
N GLY A 54 1.80 7.23 5.82
CA GLY A 54 2.23 8.60 6.10
C GLY A 54 1.13 9.50 6.65
N SER A 55 0.05 8.94 7.18
CA SER A 55 -0.99 9.72 7.84
C SER A 55 -1.64 8.95 9.00
N PRO A 56 -2.18 9.65 10.02
CA PRO A 56 -2.91 9.00 11.13
C PRO A 56 -4.18 8.24 10.70
N ARG A 57 -4.58 8.37 9.43
CA ARG A 57 -5.74 7.68 8.85
C ARG A 57 -5.38 6.41 8.11
N ASP A 58 -4.10 6.13 7.91
CA ASP A 58 -3.70 4.90 7.26
C ASP A 58 -4.02 3.68 8.14
N ARG A 59 -4.32 2.57 7.49
CA ARG A 59 -4.78 1.35 8.16
C ARG A 59 -3.69 0.28 8.30
N ASN A 60 -2.48 0.58 7.85
CA ASN A 60 -1.38 -0.36 7.77
C ASN A 60 -0.23 0.04 8.69
N ILE A 61 0.62 0.96 8.23
CA ILE A 61 1.83 1.36 8.98
C ILE A 61 1.46 2.12 10.25
N TRP A 62 0.49 3.05 10.20
CA TRP A 62 0.03 3.76 11.40
C TRP A 62 -0.50 2.82 12.49
N ARG A 63 -1.24 1.77 12.09
CA ARG A 63 -1.69 0.75 13.05
C ARG A 63 -0.53 -0.02 13.65
N LEU A 64 0.47 -0.37 12.83
CA LEU A 64 1.68 -1.05 13.30
C LEU A 64 2.48 -0.16 14.24
N VAL A 65 2.67 1.11 13.90
CA VAL A 65 3.33 2.12 14.75
C VAL A 65 2.64 2.19 16.12
N ASN A 66 1.32 2.37 16.14
CA ASN A 66 0.55 2.42 17.38
C ASN A 66 0.61 1.10 18.16
N PHE A 67 0.59 -0.03 17.47
CA PHE A 67 0.69 -1.34 18.10
C PHE A 67 2.04 -1.52 18.80
N ILE A 68 3.15 -1.25 18.09
CA ILE A 68 4.51 -1.34 18.64
C ILE A 68 4.72 -0.31 19.75
N ASN A 69 4.15 0.88 19.64
CA ASN A 69 4.22 1.88 20.69
C ASN A 69 3.54 1.40 22.00
N LYS A 70 2.50 0.58 21.88
CA LYS A 70 1.73 0.09 23.02
C LYS A 70 2.22 -1.27 23.57
N TRP A 71 2.67 -2.16 22.67
CA TRP A 71 2.97 -3.55 23.02
C TRP A 71 4.41 -3.92 22.65
N PRO A 72 5.16 -4.56 23.57
CA PRO A 72 6.55 -4.96 23.31
C PRO A 72 6.67 -6.27 22.50
N ILE A 73 5.54 -6.91 22.16
CA ILE A 73 5.49 -8.17 21.43
C ILE A 73 4.66 -7.99 20.17
N VAL A 74 5.24 -8.33 19.01
CA VAL A 74 4.54 -8.29 17.72
C VAL A 74 4.34 -9.72 17.21
N PRO A 75 3.08 -10.16 17.02
CA PRO A 75 2.78 -11.44 16.39
C PRO A 75 3.04 -11.37 14.88
N ILE A 76 3.77 -12.34 14.36
CA ILE A 76 4.10 -12.44 12.93
C ILE A 76 3.52 -13.73 12.38
N ILE A 77 2.61 -13.62 11.39
CA ILE A 77 2.02 -14.77 10.74
C ILE A 77 3.00 -15.35 9.71
N GLY A 78 3.42 -16.59 9.95
CA GLY A 78 4.41 -17.27 9.12
C GLY A 78 5.83 -16.74 9.35
N ARG A 79 6.59 -16.58 8.27
CA ARG A 79 8.01 -16.18 8.33
C ARG A 79 8.19 -14.67 8.42
N GLY A 80 7.26 -13.89 7.88
CA GLY A 80 7.34 -12.44 7.85
C GLY A 80 8.35 -11.88 6.83
N ASP A 81 8.90 -12.73 5.97
CA ASP A 81 9.92 -12.39 4.98
C ASP A 81 9.35 -11.92 3.63
N ALA A 82 8.03 -11.97 3.45
CA ALA A 82 7.38 -11.49 2.24
C ALA A 82 7.63 -9.99 2.03
N LEU A 83 8.15 -9.66 0.85
CA LEU A 83 8.50 -8.30 0.49
C LEU A 83 7.25 -7.44 0.26
N GLN A 84 7.30 -6.25 0.78
CA GLN A 84 6.31 -5.18 0.57
C GLN A 84 7.04 -3.95 0.06
N GLN A 85 6.34 -3.08 -0.63
CA GLN A 85 6.92 -1.83 -1.15
C GLN A 85 5.99 -0.65 -0.81
N PRO A 86 5.90 -0.27 0.49
CA PRO A 86 5.00 0.79 0.93
C PRO A 86 5.42 2.14 0.34
N VAL A 87 4.44 2.96 -0.03
CA VAL A 87 4.64 4.27 -0.66
C VAL A 87 4.14 5.39 0.26
N TYR A 88 4.93 6.46 0.39
CA TYR A 88 4.55 7.63 1.18
C TYR A 88 3.43 8.42 0.49
N ALA A 89 2.48 8.93 1.26
CA ALA A 89 1.27 9.56 0.72
C ALA A 89 1.57 10.78 -0.18
N ASP A 90 2.57 11.60 0.21
CA ASP A 90 2.94 12.77 -0.60
C ASP A 90 3.59 12.37 -1.91
N ASP A 91 4.33 11.26 -1.97
CA ASP A 91 4.90 10.73 -3.21
C ASP A 91 3.79 10.32 -4.19
N VAL A 92 2.72 9.70 -3.67
CA VAL A 92 1.54 9.37 -4.49
C VAL A 92 0.88 10.65 -4.99
N ALA A 93 0.73 11.66 -4.15
CA ALA A 93 0.15 12.96 -4.55
C ALA A 93 0.99 13.64 -5.65
N GLN A 94 2.32 13.64 -5.50
CA GLN A 94 3.22 14.19 -6.50
C GLN A 94 3.14 13.42 -7.83
N ALA A 95 3.06 12.10 -7.78
CA ALA A 95 2.87 11.27 -8.98
C ALA A 95 1.56 11.62 -9.72
N ILE A 96 0.46 11.80 -8.97
CA ILE A 96 -0.85 12.19 -9.55
C ILE A 96 -0.75 13.58 -10.19
N ILE A 97 -0.14 14.56 -9.52
CA ILE A 97 0.05 15.91 -10.05
C ILE A 97 0.91 15.85 -11.31
N SER A 98 2.04 15.13 -11.29
CA SER A 98 2.90 14.97 -12.46
C SER A 98 2.15 14.32 -13.62
N ALA A 99 1.38 13.26 -13.34
CA ALA A 99 0.56 12.58 -14.34
C ALA A 99 -0.50 13.50 -14.96
N ALA A 100 -1.06 14.43 -14.20
CA ALA A 100 -2.06 15.38 -14.72
C ALA A 100 -1.46 16.41 -15.71
N HIS A 101 -0.17 16.76 -15.57
CA HIS A 101 0.49 17.82 -16.34
C HIS A 101 1.42 17.32 -17.46
N ARG A 102 1.63 16.01 -17.58
CA ARG A 102 2.56 15.46 -18.58
C ARG A 102 1.79 14.72 -19.68
N ASP A 103 1.93 15.16 -20.91
CA ASP A 103 1.29 14.52 -22.07
C ASP A 103 1.77 13.09 -22.32
N LEU A 104 3.03 12.79 -21.97
CA LEU A 104 3.60 11.44 -22.04
C LEU A 104 2.82 10.41 -21.23
N SER A 105 2.03 10.85 -20.24
CA SER A 105 1.24 9.95 -19.39
C SER A 105 -0.17 9.67 -19.94
N ILE A 106 -0.57 10.31 -21.04
CA ILE A 106 -1.88 10.07 -21.68
C ILE A 106 -1.95 8.62 -22.18
N GLY A 107 -3.05 7.94 -21.83
CA GLY A 107 -3.26 6.53 -22.16
C GLY A 107 -2.39 5.54 -21.39
N GLN A 108 -1.61 6.00 -20.41
CA GLN A 108 -0.67 5.17 -19.66
C GLN A 108 -1.21 4.77 -18.28
N SER A 109 -0.63 3.68 -17.76
CA SER A 109 -0.87 3.21 -16.39
C SER A 109 0.46 3.05 -15.67
N TYR A 110 0.57 3.58 -14.45
CA TYR A 110 1.80 3.56 -13.67
C TYR A 110 1.60 2.91 -12.32
N ASP A 111 2.47 1.96 -11.98
CA ASP A 111 2.58 1.45 -10.63
C ASP A 111 3.41 2.43 -9.80
N ILE A 112 2.85 2.86 -8.67
CA ILE A 112 3.43 3.85 -7.76
C ILE A 112 3.75 3.16 -6.44
N ALA A 113 5.00 2.79 -6.30
CA ALA A 113 5.52 2.07 -5.13
C ALA A 113 6.64 2.88 -4.47
N GLY A 114 7.01 2.51 -3.24
CA GLY A 114 8.15 3.10 -2.54
C GLY A 114 9.48 2.83 -3.21
N ALA A 115 10.54 3.48 -2.75
CA ALA A 115 11.87 3.41 -3.34
C ALA A 115 12.47 2.00 -3.32
N GLU A 116 12.10 1.19 -2.35
CA GLU A 116 12.65 -0.14 -2.12
C GLU A 116 11.60 -1.13 -1.62
N ALA A 117 11.80 -2.40 -1.96
CA ALA A 117 11.05 -3.49 -1.40
C ALA A 117 11.70 -3.93 -0.08
N ILE A 118 10.91 -4.02 0.98
CA ILE A 118 11.37 -4.35 2.34
C ILE A 118 10.50 -5.47 2.92
N SER A 119 11.09 -6.35 3.73
CA SER A 119 10.33 -7.41 4.38
C SER A 119 9.43 -6.86 5.49
N PHE A 120 8.38 -7.59 5.83
CA PHE A 120 7.55 -7.20 6.98
C PHE A 120 8.35 -7.20 8.30
N LEU A 121 9.36 -8.06 8.41
CA LEU A 121 10.29 -8.09 9.54
C LEU A 121 11.10 -6.79 9.63
N ASP A 122 11.64 -6.32 8.49
CA ASP A 122 12.40 -5.06 8.44
C ASP A 122 11.52 -3.86 8.75
N ILE A 123 10.26 -3.86 8.27
CA ILE A 123 9.28 -2.82 8.63
C ILE A 123 9.12 -2.74 10.15
N ILE A 124 8.97 -3.89 10.85
CA ILE A 124 8.85 -3.93 12.31
C ILE A 124 10.12 -3.39 12.98
N ASP A 125 11.30 -3.77 12.48
CA ASP A 125 12.57 -3.31 13.05
C ASP A 125 12.73 -1.80 12.87
N LEU A 126 12.45 -1.27 11.68
CA LEU A 126 12.52 0.16 11.40
C LEU A 126 11.54 0.96 12.26
N VAL A 127 10.29 0.48 12.41
CA VAL A 127 9.30 1.12 13.28
C VAL A 127 9.76 1.07 14.75
N SER A 128 10.27 -0.08 15.21
CA SER A 128 10.76 -0.24 16.58
C SER A 128 11.92 0.70 16.89
N ALA A 129 12.90 0.77 15.98
CA ALA A 129 14.05 1.66 16.09
C ALA A 129 13.63 3.14 16.12
N ALA A 130 12.73 3.54 15.22
CA ALA A 130 12.24 4.91 15.13
C ALA A 130 11.41 5.35 16.36
N LEU A 131 10.76 4.40 17.05
CA LEU A 131 10.07 4.62 18.33
C LEU A 131 11.01 4.53 19.55
N GLY A 132 12.28 4.12 19.37
CA GLY A 132 13.20 3.83 20.47
C GLY A 132 12.74 2.65 21.34
N ARG A 133 12.07 1.65 20.75
CA ARG A 133 11.50 0.50 21.45
C ARG A 133 12.24 -0.79 21.11
N SER A 134 12.40 -1.67 22.10
CA SER A 134 12.80 -3.05 21.87
C SER A 134 11.54 -3.90 21.69
N THR A 135 11.43 -4.58 20.57
CA THR A 135 10.23 -5.35 20.20
C THR A 135 10.58 -6.82 19.98
N LYS A 136 9.86 -7.70 20.69
CA LYS A 136 9.99 -9.14 20.52
C LYS A 136 9.05 -9.64 19.42
N LYS A 137 9.59 -10.28 18.39
CA LYS A 137 8.83 -10.90 17.31
C LYS A 137 8.44 -12.32 17.71
N VAL A 138 7.15 -12.66 17.62
CA VAL A 138 6.64 -13.99 17.93
C VAL A 138 5.98 -14.56 16.67
N HIS A 139 6.60 -15.59 16.10
CA HIS A 139 6.10 -16.23 14.89
C HIS A 139 4.93 -17.16 15.21
N ILE A 140 3.80 -16.92 14.55
CA ILE A 140 2.61 -17.76 14.62
C ILE A 140 2.56 -18.60 13.34
N PRO A 141 2.58 -19.94 13.44
CA PRO A 141 2.42 -20.78 12.28
C PRO A 141 1.16 -20.43 11.48
N TYR A 142 1.31 -20.38 10.15
CA TYR A 142 0.20 -20.01 9.25
C TYR A 142 -1.05 -20.86 9.48
N VAL A 143 -0.88 -22.15 9.74
CA VAL A 143 -1.99 -23.09 10.03
C VAL A 143 -2.79 -22.62 11.24
N MET A 144 -2.11 -22.21 12.32
CA MET A 144 -2.76 -21.72 13.53
C MET A 144 -3.50 -20.39 13.26
N ALA A 145 -2.86 -19.45 12.54
CA ALA A 145 -3.48 -18.18 12.17
C ALA A 145 -4.70 -18.37 11.28
N LYS A 146 -4.68 -19.35 10.36
CA LYS A 146 -5.80 -19.73 9.50
C LYS A 146 -7.00 -20.20 10.34
N TYR A 147 -6.79 -21.16 11.24
CA TYR A 147 -7.90 -21.67 12.08
C TYR A 147 -8.40 -20.61 13.06
N ALA A 148 -7.52 -19.81 13.64
CA ALA A 148 -7.90 -18.71 14.50
C ALA A 148 -8.77 -17.69 13.73
N SER A 149 -8.41 -17.30 12.51
CA SER A 149 -9.22 -16.36 11.73
C SER A 149 -10.62 -16.89 11.42
N LEU A 150 -10.76 -18.18 11.10
CA LEU A 150 -12.05 -18.81 10.86
C LEU A 150 -12.94 -18.85 12.13
N LEU A 151 -12.34 -19.03 13.30
CA LEU A 151 -13.06 -19.03 14.58
C LEU A 151 -13.46 -17.60 15.01
N PHE A 152 -12.62 -16.60 14.71
CA PHE A 152 -12.83 -15.22 15.15
C PHE A 152 -13.57 -14.34 14.14
N GLU A 153 -13.68 -14.76 12.88
CA GLU A 153 -14.49 -14.05 11.86
C GLU A 153 -15.96 -13.88 12.30
N GLY A 154 -16.50 -14.85 13.05
CA GLY A 154 -17.85 -14.80 13.62
C GLY A 154 -18.02 -13.88 14.82
N ILE A 155 -16.92 -13.39 15.43
CA ILE A 155 -16.95 -12.61 16.70
C ILE A 155 -16.48 -11.16 16.47
N GLY A 156 -16.18 -10.78 15.22
CA GLY A 156 -15.79 -9.39 14.88
C GLY A 156 -14.41 -8.95 15.37
N LEU A 157 -13.55 -9.86 15.78
CA LEU A 157 -12.21 -9.58 16.31
C LEU A 157 -11.11 -9.41 15.23
N GLY A 158 -11.47 -8.77 14.11
CA GLY A 158 -10.54 -7.89 13.42
C GLY A 158 -9.55 -8.48 12.42
N ILE A 159 -9.25 -9.78 12.36
CA ILE A 159 -8.37 -10.37 11.35
C ILE A 159 -9.15 -11.39 10.51
N THR A 160 -9.35 -11.09 9.24
CA THR A 160 -10.03 -11.99 8.30
C THR A 160 -9.05 -13.01 7.71
N PHE A 161 -9.56 -14.16 7.27
CA PHE A 161 -8.78 -15.16 6.56
C PHE A 161 -8.08 -14.59 5.31
N GLU A 162 -8.74 -13.68 4.59
CA GLU A 162 -8.15 -12.97 3.45
C GLU A 162 -6.93 -12.13 3.85
N GLN A 163 -6.98 -11.45 5.00
CA GLN A 163 -5.83 -10.69 5.51
C GLN A 163 -4.66 -11.60 5.85
N VAL A 164 -4.93 -12.77 6.45
CA VAL A 164 -3.89 -13.79 6.72
C VAL A 164 -3.21 -14.27 5.45
N LEU A 165 -3.97 -14.50 4.37
CA LEU A 165 -3.42 -14.87 3.07
C LEU A 165 -2.53 -13.78 2.47
N ARG A 166 -2.88 -12.53 2.64
CA ARG A 166 -2.14 -11.37 2.11
C ARG A 166 -0.74 -11.20 2.71
N PHE A 167 -0.49 -11.71 3.92
CA PHE A 167 0.83 -11.66 4.54
C PHE A 167 1.89 -12.54 3.87
N ARG A 168 1.48 -13.48 3.00
CA ARG A 168 2.38 -14.34 2.22
C ARG A 168 2.65 -13.83 0.81
N GLU A 169 1.93 -12.81 0.38
CA GLU A 169 2.04 -12.30 -0.98
C GLU A 169 3.15 -11.26 -1.06
N GLU A 170 4.15 -11.52 -1.88
CA GLU A 170 5.15 -10.53 -2.25
C GLU A 170 4.51 -9.44 -3.11
N LYS A 171 4.83 -8.19 -2.81
CA LYS A 171 4.29 -7.00 -3.47
C LYS A 171 5.42 -6.05 -3.84
N THR A 172 6.16 -6.46 -4.84
CA THR A 172 7.25 -5.68 -5.44
C THR A 172 6.86 -5.26 -6.83
N PHE A 173 7.15 -4.01 -7.19
CA PHE A 173 6.70 -3.41 -8.44
C PHE A 173 7.83 -2.61 -9.07
N ASP A 174 7.92 -2.67 -10.40
CA ASP A 174 8.84 -1.84 -11.16
C ASP A 174 8.26 -0.42 -11.34
N ILE A 175 8.99 0.56 -10.84
CA ILE A 175 8.62 1.98 -10.93
C ILE A 175 9.37 2.72 -12.04
N SER A 176 10.13 2.03 -12.89
CA SER A 176 10.99 2.64 -13.90
C SER A 176 10.21 3.49 -14.90
N ALA A 177 9.01 3.03 -15.32
CA ALA A 177 8.13 3.79 -16.18
C ALA A 177 7.66 5.10 -15.52
N ALA A 178 7.23 5.04 -14.27
CA ALA A 178 6.83 6.23 -13.51
C ALA A 178 8.02 7.19 -13.32
N SER A 179 9.21 6.66 -13.04
CA SER A 179 10.43 7.49 -12.89
C SER A 179 10.81 8.20 -14.19
N ARG A 180 10.74 7.51 -15.32
CA ARG A 180 11.07 8.05 -16.63
C ARG A 180 10.05 9.10 -17.10
N ASP A 181 8.77 8.76 -17.06
CA ASP A 181 7.72 9.56 -17.69
C ASP A 181 7.17 10.66 -16.76
N LEU A 182 7.10 10.39 -15.46
CA LEU A 182 6.57 11.32 -14.46
C LEU A 182 7.66 12.05 -13.67
N GLY A 183 8.93 11.62 -13.79
CA GLY A 183 10.01 12.09 -12.92
C GLY A 183 9.84 11.62 -11.47
N TYR A 184 9.16 10.48 -11.27
CA TYR A 184 8.83 9.93 -9.97
C TYR A 184 10.09 9.50 -9.20
N LYS A 185 10.25 10.01 -7.98
CA LYS A 185 11.39 9.74 -7.09
C LYS A 185 10.86 9.57 -5.65
N PRO A 186 10.38 8.37 -5.29
CA PRO A 186 9.80 8.15 -3.98
C PRO A 186 10.83 8.22 -2.86
N LEU A 187 10.36 8.60 -1.68
CA LEU A 187 11.15 8.56 -0.45
C LEU A 187 11.47 7.11 -0.06
N ARG A 188 12.62 6.92 0.59
CA ARG A 188 12.90 5.68 1.30
C ARG A 188 11.93 5.53 2.49
N PHE A 189 11.64 4.28 2.85
CA PHE A 189 10.67 4.00 3.89
C PHE A 189 11.01 4.66 5.24
N GLU A 190 12.30 4.65 5.63
CA GLU A 190 12.75 5.28 6.88
C GLU A 190 12.45 6.78 6.93
N SER A 191 12.63 7.47 5.79
CA SER A 191 12.39 8.93 5.71
C SER A 191 10.90 9.25 5.87
N GLY A 192 10.03 8.53 5.16
CA GLY A 192 8.58 8.70 5.30
C GLY A 192 8.07 8.30 6.69
N LEU A 193 8.64 7.23 7.28
CA LEU A 193 8.32 6.79 8.64
C LEU A 193 8.67 7.85 9.68
N ALA A 194 9.80 8.55 9.51
CA ALA A 194 10.17 9.63 10.41
C ALA A 194 9.12 10.76 10.45
N HIS A 195 8.53 11.10 9.30
CA HIS A 195 7.42 12.05 9.22
C HIS A 195 6.17 11.52 9.92
N GLU A 196 5.83 10.24 9.72
CA GLU A 196 4.65 9.63 10.35
C GLU A 196 4.77 9.60 11.88
N ILE A 197 5.95 9.30 12.42
CA ILE A 197 6.18 9.29 13.87
C ILE A 197 6.09 10.69 14.48
N GLN A 198 6.42 11.75 13.74
CA GLN A 198 6.19 13.12 14.20
C GLN A 198 4.70 13.40 14.48
N TRP A 199 3.78 12.79 13.75
CA TRP A 199 2.35 12.88 14.03
C TRP A 199 1.99 12.21 15.36
N LEU A 200 2.60 11.07 15.67
CA LEU A 200 2.35 10.38 16.94
C LEU A 200 2.78 11.23 18.16
N ARG A 201 3.82 12.02 18.01
CA ARG A 201 4.34 12.91 19.08
C ARG A 201 3.48 14.18 19.28
N LYS A 202 2.62 14.50 18.34
CA LYS A 202 1.72 15.67 18.39
C LYS A 202 0.33 15.34 18.92
N LEU A 203 -0.01 14.05 19.07
CA LEU A 203 -1.26 13.54 19.64
C LEU A 203 -1.10 13.22 21.13
#